data_3e651221b71792d204e92d283a215e7a
#
_entry.id   3e651221b71792d204e92d283a215e7a
#
_cell.length_a   1.000
_cell.length_b   1.000
_cell.length_c   1.000
_cell.angle_alpha   90.00
_cell.angle_beta   90.00
_cell.angle_gamma   90.00
#
_symmetry.space_group_name_H-M   'P 1'
#
loop_
_entity.id
_entity.type
_entity.pdbx_description
1 polymer ?
#
loop_
_entity_poly.entity_id
_entity_poly.type
_entity_poly.pdbx_seq_one_letter_code
_entity_poly.pdbx_strand_id
1 'polypeptide(L)'
;MLIQSQYVDNSKSEQEFFGIVSDMRNIPALLPEQAINVKADEDNLSFTVQGMGSIALRVSQRVTYSLVQLVPVGKTPFPFVLSIKIAGLVNNCRVMYEIDAELNPLMAMMAKRPLQNLVDMMAEKTVTL
;
A
#
# COMPACT_ATOMS: atom_id res chain seq x y z
N MET A 1 -13.14 -3.65 8.14
CA MET A 1 -12.15 -4.74 8.35
C MET A 1 -10.76 -4.16 8.23
N LEU A 2 -9.93 -4.41 9.22
CA LEU A 2 -8.56 -3.94 9.24
C LEU A 2 -7.61 -5.08 8.85
N ILE A 3 -6.84 -4.85 7.80
CA ILE A 3 -5.88 -5.82 7.26
C ILE A 3 -4.51 -5.18 7.33
N GLN A 4 -3.57 -5.82 8.03
CA GLN A 4 -2.25 -5.26 8.29
C GLN A 4 -1.16 -6.26 7.96
N SER A 5 -0.06 -5.77 7.40
CA SER A 5 1.19 -6.53 7.39
C SER A 5 1.86 -6.44 8.75
N GLN A 6 2.90 -7.22 8.96
CA GLN A 6 3.81 -6.97 10.08
C GLN A 6 4.68 -5.76 9.76
N TYR A 7 5.22 -5.12 10.78
CA TYR A 7 6.28 -4.14 10.59
C TYR A 7 7.54 -4.83 10.09
N VAL A 8 8.14 -4.25 9.07
CA VAL A 8 9.41 -4.74 8.52
C VAL A 8 10.45 -3.63 8.60
N ASP A 9 11.71 -4.01 8.75
CA ASP A 9 12.80 -3.06 8.80
C ASP A 9 13.25 -2.68 7.38
N ASN A 10 13.58 -1.41 7.19
CA ASN A 10 14.22 -0.91 5.98
C ASN A 10 15.50 -0.17 6.38
N SER A 11 16.56 -0.34 5.62
CA SER A 11 17.88 0.23 5.93
C SER A 11 17.95 1.74 5.78
N LYS A 12 16.97 2.34 5.10
CA LYS A 12 16.92 3.79 4.91
C LYS A 12 16.33 4.48 6.13
N SER A 13 16.66 5.74 6.30
CA SER A 13 16.03 6.58 7.32
C SER A 13 14.56 6.82 6.98
N GLU A 14 13.77 7.22 7.97
CA GLU A 14 12.37 7.60 7.76
C GLU A 14 12.22 8.71 6.72
N GLN A 15 13.16 9.64 6.67
CA GLN A 15 13.16 10.75 5.71
C GLN A 15 13.37 10.25 4.28
N GLU A 16 14.35 9.39 4.08
CA GLU A 16 14.65 8.82 2.77
C GLU A 16 13.52 7.92 2.29
N PHE A 17 13.02 7.06 3.17
CA PHE A 17 11.94 6.13 2.83
C PHE A 17 10.66 6.88 2.50
N PHE A 18 10.30 7.87 3.33
CA PHE A 18 9.13 8.72 3.07
C PHE A 18 9.22 9.41 1.70
N GLY A 19 10.39 9.92 1.35
CA GLY A 19 10.62 10.56 0.05
C GLY A 19 10.36 9.60 -1.12
N ILE A 20 10.71 8.33 -0.95
CA ILE A 20 10.50 7.32 -1.99
C ILE A 20 9.00 6.99 -2.12
N VAL A 21 8.35 6.61 -1.03
CA VAL A 21 6.95 6.12 -1.09
C VAL A 21 5.91 7.22 -1.21
N SER A 22 6.30 8.48 -1.03
CA SER A 22 5.42 9.62 -1.26
C SER A 22 5.14 9.87 -2.75
N ASP A 23 6.02 9.39 -3.61
CA ASP A 23 5.85 9.49 -5.07
C ASP A 23 5.33 8.14 -5.59
N MET A 24 4.12 8.16 -6.13
CA MET A 24 3.47 6.94 -6.59
C MET A 24 4.21 6.25 -7.73
N ARG A 25 5.09 6.94 -8.44
CA ARG A 25 5.94 6.35 -9.49
C ARG A 25 6.92 5.31 -8.93
N ASN A 26 7.20 5.35 -7.64
CA ASN A 26 8.08 4.39 -6.95
C ASN A 26 7.33 3.19 -6.37
N ILE A 27 6.01 3.25 -6.28
CA ILE A 27 5.20 2.19 -5.67
C ILE A 27 5.14 0.92 -6.53
N PRO A 28 5.17 0.98 -7.88
CA PRO A 28 5.17 -0.25 -8.67
C PRO A 28 6.23 -1.28 -8.27
N ALA A 29 7.38 -0.82 -7.76
CA ALA A 29 8.44 -1.73 -7.27
C ALA A 29 8.01 -2.55 -6.05
N LEU A 30 6.98 -2.12 -5.32
CA LEU A 30 6.45 -2.80 -4.14
C LEU A 30 5.25 -3.69 -4.45
N LEU A 31 4.66 -3.58 -5.65
CA LEU A 31 3.49 -4.36 -6.00
C LEU A 31 3.88 -5.82 -6.30
N PRO A 32 2.96 -6.78 -6.03
CA PRO A 32 3.21 -8.16 -6.40
C PRO A 32 3.33 -8.32 -7.92
N GLU A 33 3.99 -9.38 -8.36
CA GLU A 33 4.19 -9.67 -9.79
C GLU A 33 2.87 -9.86 -10.53
N GLN A 34 1.81 -10.26 -9.82
CA GLN A 34 0.47 -10.42 -10.37
C GLN A 34 -0.19 -9.08 -10.74
N ALA A 35 0.36 -7.95 -10.29
CA ALA A 35 -0.12 -6.65 -10.68
C ALA A 35 0.36 -6.32 -12.10
N ILE A 36 -0.60 -6.07 -13.00
CA ILE A 36 -0.36 -5.77 -14.40
C ILE A 36 -1.00 -4.44 -14.78
N ASN A 37 -0.67 -3.93 -15.97
CA ASN A 37 -1.19 -2.65 -16.48
C ASN A 37 -0.95 -1.51 -15.49
N VAL A 38 0.23 -1.47 -14.89
CA VAL A 38 0.57 -0.49 -13.87
C VAL A 38 0.83 0.87 -14.50
N LYS A 39 0.15 1.90 -13.98
CA LYS A 39 0.34 3.30 -14.37
C LYS A 39 0.47 4.13 -13.10
N ALA A 40 1.39 5.08 -13.12
CA ALA A 40 1.61 5.94 -11.95
C ALA A 40 2.11 7.32 -12.37
N ASP A 41 1.67 8.33 -11.64
CA ASP A 41 2.29 9.65 -11.59
C ASP A 41 2.60 9.99 -10.13
N GLU A 42 2.92 11.23 -9.81
CA GLU A 42 3.29 11.60 -8.44
C GLU A 42 2.21 11.25 -7.41
N ASP A 43 0.94 11.45 -7.77
CA ASP A 43 -0.19 11.39 -6.83
C ASP A 43 -1.18 10.26 -7.13
N ASN A 44 -1.01 9.56 -8.24
CA ASN A 44 -1.96 8.55 -8.69
C ASN A 44 -1.27 7.25 -9.05
N LEU A 45 -1.98 6.15 -8.79
CA LEU A 45 -1.50 4.80 -9.09
C LEU A 45 -2.69 3.96 -9.56
N SER A 46 -2.53 3.24 -10.65
CA SER A 46 -3.53 2.26 -11.07
C SER A 46 -2.87 0.97 -11.53
N PHE A 47 -3.55 -0.13 -11.29
CA PHE A 47 -3.07 -1.45 -11.68
C PHE A 47 -4.23 -2.44 -11.68
N THR A 48 -4.01 -3.59 -12.30
CA THR A 48 -4.96 -4.70 -12.32
C THR A 48 -4.35 -5.88 -11.60
N VAL A 49 -5.09 -6.46 -10.67
CA VAL A 49 -4.70 -7.69 -9.97
C VAL A 49 -5.69 -8.79 -10.31
N GLN A 50 -5.17 -9.94 -10.73
CA GLN A 50 -5.99 -11.10 -11.04
C GLN A 50 -6.80 -11.50 -9.79
N GLY A 51 -8.11 -11.66 -9.96
CA GLY A 51 -9.02 -11.98 -8.88
C GLY A 51 -9.60 -10.78 -8.14
N MET A 52 -9.02 -9.58 -8.31
CA MET A 52 -9.49 -8.35 -7.68
C MET A 52 -9.97 -7.29 -8.70
N GLY A 53 -9.54 -7.42 -9.96
CA GLY A 53 -9.85 -6.45 -11.01
C GLY A 53 -8.95 -5.23 -10.99
N SER A 54 -9.40 -4.18 -11.65
CA SER A 54 -8.64 -2.93 -11.77
C SER A 54 -8.85 -2.04 -10.55
N ILE A 55 -7.76 -1.48 -10.05
CA ILE A 55 -7.75 -0.61 -8.88
C ILE A 55 -7.07 0.69 -9.29
N ALA A 56 -7.74 1.82 -9.01
CA ALA A 56 -7.17 3.14 -9.19
C ALA A 56 -7.15 3.85 -7.83
N LEU A 57 -6.00 4.38 -7.47
CA LEU A 57 -5.75 5.01 -6.18
C LEU A 57 -5.18 6.41 -6.38
N ARG A 58 -5.47 7.29 -5.44
CA ARG A 58 -4.80 8.60 -5.32
C ARG A 58 -4.30 8.80 -3.91
N VAL A 59 -3.28 9.60 -3.75
CA VAL A 59 -2.81 10.01 -2.42
C VAL A 59 -3.85 10.95 -1.82
N SER A 60 -4.34 10.61 -0.64
CA SER A 60 -5.29 11.44 0.10
C SER A 60 -4.60 12.25 1.19
N GLN A 61 -3.51 11.74 1.73
CA GLN A 61 -2.80 12.38 2.83
C GLN A 61 -1.33 11.96 2.85
N ARG A 62 -0.47 12.93 3.12
CA ARG A 62 0.94 12.72 3.46
C ARG A 62 1.22 13.41 4.80
N VAL A 63 1.65 12.64 5.79
CA VAL A 63 2.15 13.17 7.06
C VAL A 63 3.65 12.96 7.03
N THR A 64 4.39 14.05 7.08
CA THR A 64 5.85 14.06 6.88
C THR A 64 6.54 12.99 7.71
N TYR A 65 7.29 12.13 7.04
CA TYR A 65 8.11 11.03 7.56
C TYR A 65 7.35 9.89 8.26
N SER A 66 6.02 9.94 8.36
CA SER A 66 5.28 8.95 9.15
C SER A 66 4.15 8.23 8.41
N LEU A 67 3.56 8.84 7.38
CA LEU A 67 2.35 8.30 6.79
C LEU A 67 2.16 8.75 5.34
N VAL A 68 1.77 7.79 4.48
CA VAL A 68 1.19 8.07 3.17
C VAL A 68 -0.10 7.27 3.08
N GLN A 69 -1.22 7.96 2.82
CA GLN A 69 -2.52 7.32 2.65
C GLN A 69 -3.02 7.46 1.23
N LEU A 70 -3.60 6.38 0.73
CA LEU A 70 -4.21 6.31 -0.59
C LEU A 70 -5.66 5.89 -0.47
N VAL A 71 -6.51 6.47 -1.31
CA VAL A 71 -7.93 6.14 -1.39
C VAL A 71 -8.31 5.81 -2.82
N PRO A 72 -9.35 4.99 -3.03
CA PRO A 72 -9.81 4.65 -4.37
C PRO A 72 -10.31 5.87 -5.14
N VAL A 73 -10.11 5.82 -6.47
CA VAL A 73 -10.66 6.78 -7.41
C VAL A 73 -11.68 6.05 -8.28
N GLY A 74 -12.86 6.64 -8.44
CA GLY A 74 -13.90 6.06 -9.26
C GLY A 74 -14.63 4.90 -8.59
N LYS A 75 -15.16 3.99 -9.40
CA LYS A 75 -15.93 2.86 -8.89
C LYS A 75 -15.00 1.79 -8.31
N THR A 76 -15.31 1.35 -7.10
CA THR A 76 -14.62 0.24 -6.44
C THR A 76 -15.66 -0.74 -5.90
N PRO A 77 -15.30 -2.02 -5.74
CA PRO A 77 -16.22 -2.99 -5.13
C PRO A 77 -16.59 -2.64 -3.69
N PHE A 78 -15.73 -1.92 -2.98
CA PHE A 78 -15.93 -1.50 -1.60
C PHE A 78 -15.04 -0.30 -1.28
N PRO A 79 -15.43 0.54 -0.31
CA PRO A 79 -14.57 1.63 0.17
C PRO A 79 -13.40 1.09 0.98
N PHE A 80 -12.22 1.68 0.81
CA PHE A 80 -11.05 1.33 1.62
C PHE A 80 -10.03 2.47 1.65
N VAL A 81 -9.13 2.40 2.64
CA VAL A 81 -7.96 3.28 2.75
C VAL A 81 -6.72 2.40 2.88
N LEU A 82 -5.75 2.63 2.02
CA LEU A 82 -4.44 1.99 2.10
C LEU A 82 -3.47 2.96 2.76
N SER A 83 -2.84 2.53 3.86
CA SER A 83 -1.89 3.36 4.60
C SER A 83 -0.51 2.73 4.59
N ILE A 84 0.51 3.55 4.32
CA ILE A 84 1.91 3.19 4.48
C ILE A 84 2.38 3.91 5.74
N LYS A 85 2.60 3.14 6.82
CA LYS A 85 2.99 3.67 8.12
C LYS A 85 4.48 3.49 8.33
N ILE A 86 5.16 4.59 8.68
CA ILE A 86 6.61 4.63 8.82
C ILE A 86 6.94 5.04 10.26
N ALA A 87 7.76 4.24 10.92
CA ALA A 87 8.26 4.54 12.27
C ALA A 87 9.78 4.67 12.20
N GLY A 88 10.30 5.84 12.53
CA GLY A 88 11.74 6.09 12.52
C GLY A 88 12.45 5.39 13.67
N LEU A 89 13.63 4.83 13.37
CA LEU A 89 14.59 4.30 14.33
C LEU A 89 15.86 5.14 14.25
N VAL A 90 16.93 4.75 14.93
CA VAL A 90 18.15 5.58 15.01
C VAL A 90 18.76 5.83 13.63
N ASN A 91 18.98 4.78 12.83
CA ASN A 91 19.60 4.89 11.50
C ASN A 91 18.78 4.26 10.40
N ASN A 92 17.63 3.71 10.74
CA ASN A 92 16.74 3.01 9.81
C ASN A 92 15.29 3.30 10.17
N CYS A 93 14.35 2.61 9.53
CA CYS A 93 12.94 2.75 9.85
C CYS A 93 12.23 1.40 9.82
N ARG A 94 11.03 1.38 10.35
CA ARG A 94 10.07 0.27 10.24
C ARG A 94 8.87 0.71 9.45
N VAL A 95 8.36 -0.17 8.64
CA VAL A 95 7.27 0.11 7.73
C VAL A 95 6.19 -0.96 7.85
N MET A 96 4.94 -0.52 7.87
CA MET A 96 3.79 -1.42 7.89
C MET A 96 2.75 -0.92 6.89
N TYR A 97 2.14 -1.85 6.17
CA TYR A 97 1.08 -1.58 5.20
C TYR A 97 -0.25 -2.02 5.79
N GLU A 98 -1.25 -1.15 5.67
CA GLU A 98 -2.56 -1.38 6.26
C GLU A 98 -3.66 -1.03 5.27
N ILE A 99 -4.67 -1.88 5.19
CA ILE A 99 -5.90 -1.60 4.46
C ILE A 99 -7.05 -1.63 5.44
N ASP A 100 -7.78 -0.52 5.54
CA ASP A 100 -9.03 -0.44 6.28
C ASP A 100 -10.16 -0.43 5.28
N ALA A 101 -10.91 -1.52 5.21
CA ALA A 101 -11.93 -1.74 4.19
C ALA A 101 -13.32 -1.92 4.82
N GLU A 102 -14.32 -1.29 4.19
CA GLU A 102 -15.72 -1.49 4.55
C GLU A 102 -16.27 -2.66 3.74
N LEU A 103 -16.43 -3.82 4.39
CA LEU A 103 -16.85 -5.05 3.75
C LEU A 103 -18.04 -5.64 4.47
N ASN A 104 -19.07 -6.08 3.72
CA ASN A 104 -20.08 -6.95 4.29
C ASN A 104 -19.49 -8.37 4.52
N PRO A 105 -20.14 -9.24 5.32
CA PRO A 105 -19.57 -10.55 5.65
C PRO A 105 -19.20 -11.41 4.44
N LEU A 106 -19.99 -11.38 3.38
CA LEU A 106 -19.72 -12.16 2.19
C LEU A 106 -18.48 -11.63 1.46
N MET A 107 -18.39 -10.32 1.27
CA MET A 107 -17.24 -9.69 0.62
C MET A 107 -15.98 -9.87 1.48
N ALA A 108 -16.11 -9.83 2.79
CA ALA A 108 -14.98 -10.04 3.69
C ALA A 108 -14.38 -11.44 3.51
N MET A 109 -15.22 -12.46 3.35
CA MET A 109 -14.75 -13.83 3.09
C MET A 109 -13.96 -13.94 1.77
N MET A 110 -14.39 -13.21 0.75
CA MET A 110 -13.77 -13.26 -0.57
C MET A 110 -12.51 -12.38 -0.68
N ALA A 111 -12.49 -11.24 0.00
CA ALA A 111 -11.45 -10.22 -0.17
C ALA A 111 -10.31 -10.33 0.84
N LYS A 112 -10.53 -10.95 1.99
CA LYS A 112 -9.56 -10.98 3.09
C LYS A 112 -8.20 -11.53 2.64
N ARG A 113 -8.18 -12.68 1.97
CA ARG A 113 -6.93 -13.32 1.57
C ARG A 113 -6.17 -12.53 0.48
N PRO A 114 -6.81 -12.09 -0.61
CA PRO A 114 -6.12 -11.25 -1.60
C PRO A 114 -5.58 -9.96 -1.01
N LEU A 115 -6.32 -9.29 -0.14
CA LEU A 115 -5.85 -8.05 0.49
C LEU A 115 -4.72 -8.29 1.48
N GLN A 116 -4.78 -9.38 2.25
CA GLN A 116 -3.68 -9.76 3.14
C GLN A 116 -2.42 -10.07 2.33
N ASN A 117 -2.55 -10.81 1.25
CA ASN A 117 -1.42 -11.11 0.37
C ASN A 117 -0.80 -9.83 -0.21
N LEU A 118 -1.63 -8.86 -0.58
CA LEU A 118 -1.14 -7.59 -1.12
C LEU A 118 -0.26 -6.85 -0.10
N VAL A 119 -0.75 -6.64 1.12
CA VAL A 119 0.02 -5.92 2.14
C VAL A 119 1.26 -6.69 2.58
N ASP A 120 1.18 -8.02 2.66
CA ASP A 120 2.32 -8.86 3.01
C ASP A 120 3.41 -8.83 1.94
N MET A 121 3.03 -8.84 0.67
CA MET A 121 3.99 -8.74 -0.45
C MET A 121 4.62 -7.36 -0.52
N MET A 122 3.88 -6.31 -0.26
CA MET A 122 4.44 -4.96 -0.21
C MET A 122 5.45 -4.84 0.93
N ALA A 123 5.14 -5.39 2.09
CA ALA A 123 6.05 -5.42 3.23
C ALA A 123 7.32 -6.21 2.92
N GLU A 124 7.19 -7.40 2.32
CA GLU A 124 8.32 -8.22 1.94
C GLU A 124 9.27 -7.51 0.98
N LYS A 125 8.73 -6.86 -0.03
CA LYS A 125 9.54 -6.10 -1.00
C LYS A 125 10.17 -4.86 -0.40
N THR A 126 9.58 -4.31 0.65
CA THR A 126 10.12 -3.13 1.36
C THR A 126 11.46 -3.43 2.02
N VAL A 127 11.67 -4.66 2.48
CA VAL A 127 12.92 -5.05 3.17
C VAL A 127 14.14 -4.80 2.29
N THR A 128 14.02 -4.97 0.98
CA THR A 128 15.12 -4.83 0.03
C THR A 128 15.03 -3.57 -0.83
N LEU A 129 14.11 -2.69 -0.53
CA LEU A 129 13.92 -1.45 -1.31
C LEU A 129 15.06 -0.45 -1.13
#